data_4e5bca94f27572dcde704d6fa8b2a898
#
_entry.id   4e5bca94f27572dcde704d6fa8b2a898
#
_cell.length_a   1.000
_cell.length_b   1.000
_cell.length_c   1.000
_cell.angle_alpha   90.00
_cell.angle_beta   90.00
_cell.angle_gamma   90.00
#
_symmetry.space_group_name_H-M   'P 1'
#
loop_
_entity.id
_entity.type
_entity.pdbx_description
1 polymer ?
#
loop_
_entity_poly.entity_id
_entity_poly.type
_entity_poly.pdbx_seq_one_letter_code
_entity_poly.pdbx_strand_id
1 'polypeptide(L)'
;MDGKKIEVNCPMDAIRNGVVLAPEDRKKDGLCTKLSIRQNLALPNLDLVCNKMGVINSGKEDALCEKAVKDLQIKTPNVEIDSGNLSGGNQQKVVVGKWLARDSRVVIFDEPTRGIDVGAKVEIYNLMNELKKQGIAVMFVSSEMPE
;
A
#
# COMPACT_ATOMS: atom_id res chain seq x y z
N MET A 1 5.01 -16.58 -12.24
CA MET A 1 5.57 -16.49 -10.88
C MET A 1 6.27 -17.81 -10.58
N ASP A 2 7.48 -17.79 -10.03
CA ASP A 2 8.29 -18.97 -9.72
C ASP A 2 8.45 -19.94 -10.90
N GLY A 3 8.74 -19.40 -12.08
CA GLY A 3 8.84 -20.16 -13.33
C GLY A 3 7.51 -20.67 -13.90
N LYS A 4 6.38 -20.40 -13.25
CA LYS A 4 5.05 -20.79 -13.73
C LYS A 4 4.36 -19.60 -14.39
N LYS A 5 3.71 -19.85 -15.53
CA LYS A 5 2.81 -18.88 -16.15
C LYS A 5 1.63 -18.64 -15.23
N ILE A 6 1.30 -17.36 -14.98
CA ILE A 6 0.06 -16.96 -14.33
C ILE A 6 -0.88 -16.39 -15.37
N GLU A 7 -2.18 -16.62 -15.20
CA GLU A 7 -3.22 -15.99 -16.01
C GLU A 7 -3.89 -14.90 -15.17
N VAL A 8 -3.97 -13.71 -15.75
CA VAL A 8 -4.55 -12.52 -15.11
C VAL A 8 -5.60 -11.97 -16.07
N ASN A 9 -6.86 -12.23 -15.76
CA ASN A 9 -8.00 -11.79 -16.56
C ASN A 9 -8.71 -10.58 -15.93
N CYS A 10 -8.48 -10.33 -14.64
CA CYS A 10 -9.02 -9.20 -13.92
C CYS A 10 -8.07 -8.76 -12.79
N PRO A 11 -8.24 -7.53 -12.24
CA PRO A 11 -7.39 -7.03 -11.16
C PRO A 11 -7.34 -7.96 -9.93
N MET A 12 -8.45 -8.61 -9.62
CA MET A 12 -8.50 -9.55 -8.49
C MET A 12 -7.59 -10.76 -8.69
N ASP A 13 -7.41 -11.23 -9.93
CA ASP A 13 -6.48 -12.33 -10.23
C ASP A 13 -5.03 -11.89 -9.98
N ALA A 14 -4.67 -10.65 -10.34
CA ALA A 14 -3.36 -10.08 -10.04
C ALA A 14 -3.11 -10.07 -8.52
N ILE A 15 -4.07 -9.52 -7.75
CA ILE A 15 -3.99 -9.43 -6.30
C ILE A 15 -3.84 -10.81 -5.66
N ARG A 16 -4.62 -11.81 -6.09
CA ARG A 16 -4.53 -13.20 -5.60
C ARG A 16 -3.20 -13.86 -5.92
N ASN A 17 -2.55 -13.45 -6.98
CA ASN A 17 -1.20 -13.89 -7.32
C ASN A 17 -0.10 -13.05 -6.65
N GLY A 18 -0.46 -12.11 -5.77
CA GLY A 18 0.47 -11.25 -5.04
C GLY A 18 1.07 -10.13 -5.89
N VAL A 19 0.43 -9.74 -7.01
CA VAL A 19 0.84 -8.61 -7.84
C VAL A 19 -0.09 -7.43 -7.55
N VAL A 20 0.46 -6.32 -7.12
CA VAL A 20 -0.29 -5.13 -6.70
C VAL A 20 0.28 -3.86 -7.31
N LEU A 21 -0.57 -2.83 -7.43
CA LEU A 21 -0.24 -1.55 -8.03
C LEU A 21 -0.40 -0.42 -7.01
N ALA A 22 0.62 0.41 -6.90
CA ALA A 22 0.55 1.75 -6.32
C ALA A 22 0.41 2.75 -7.48
N PRO A 23 -0.79 3.32 -7.71
CA PRO A 23 -1.08 4.12 -8.88
C PRO A 23 -0.43 5.51 -8.83
N GLU A 24 -0.31 6.14 -9.99
CA GLU A 24 0.23 7.48 -10.18
C GLU A 24 -0.53 8.53 -9.35
N ASP A 25 -1.86 8.60 -9.52
CA ASP A 25 -2.70 9.49 -8.73
C ASP A 25 -3.23 8.79 -7.47
N ARG A 26 -2.40 8.85 -6.40
CA ARG A 26 -2.76 8.25 -5.12
C ARG A 26 -4.04 8.80 -4.51
N LYS A 27 -4.39 10.06 -4.79
CA LYS A 27 -5.59 10.71 -4.21
C LYS A 27 -6.87 10.30 -4.92
N LYS A 28 -6.77 10.01 -6.21
CA LYS A 28 -7.91 9.62 -7.03
C LYS A 28 -8.11 8.10 -7.03
N ASP A 29 -7.01 7.36 -7.22
CA ASP A 29 -7.07 5.93 -7.52
C ASP A 29 -6.46 5.07 -6.39
N GLY A 30 -5.64 5.67 -5.53
CA GLY A 30 -4.92 4.97 -4.47
C GLY A 30 -5.60 4.98 -3.11
N LEU A 31 -6.27 6.07 -2.73
CA LEU A 31 -6.84 6.31 -1.40
C LEU A 31 -8.27 6.83 -1.48
N CYS A 32 -9.07 6.45 -0.51
CA CYS A 32 -10.31 7.13 -0.16
C CYS A 32 -9.96 8.27 0.82
N THR A 33 -9.66 9.46 0.30
CA THR A 33 -9.07 10.57 1.07
C THR A 33 -9.93 11.08 2.24
N LYS A 34 -11.25 10.86 2.18
CA LYS A 34 -12.21 11.18 3.25
C LYS A 34 -12.43 10.03 4.24
N LEU A 35 -11.77 8.92 4.05
CA LEU A 35 -11.76 7.82 5.00
C LEU A 35 -10.49 7.85 5.83
N SER A 36 -10.59 7.30 7.05
CA SER A 36 -9.45 7.21 7.96
C SER A 36 -8.35 6.30 7.39
N ILE A 37 -7.15 6.39 7.97
CA ILE A 37 -6.04 5.49 7.65
C ILE A 37 -6.47 4.06 7.90
N ARG A 38 -7.13 3.77 9.03
CA ARG A 38 -7.70 2.47 9.39
C ARG A 38 -8.57 1.93 8.27
N GLN A 39 -9.56 2.70 7.85
CA GLN A 39 -10.51 2.29 6.82
C GLN A 39 -9.80 2.04 5.48
N ASN A 40 -8.84 2.88 5.09
CA ASN A 40 -8.06 2.67 3.87
C ASN A 40 -7.23 1.39 3.91
N LEU A 41 -6.64 1.05 5.06
CA LEU A 41 -5.88 -0.18 5.23
C LEU A 41 -6.78 -1.43 5.24
N ALA A 42 -7.95 -1.33 5.88
CA ALA A 42 -8.89 -2.44 6.01
C ALA A 42 -9.67 -2.73 4.72
N LEU A 43 -10.03 -1.71 3.94
CA LEU A 43 -10.94 -1.82 2.80
C LEU A 43 -10.56 -2.93 1.78
N PRO A 44 -9.33 -3.05 1.28
CA PRO A 44 -8.95 -4.14 0.40
C PRO A 44 -8.69 -5.47 1.14
N ASN A 45 -8.74 -5.47 2.48
CA ASN A 45 -8.37 -6.57 3.36
C ASN A 45 -9.56 -7.06 4.21
N LEU A 46 -10.80 -6.77 3.81
CA LEU A 46 -12.00 -7.14 4.56
C LEU A 46 -12.09 -8.65 4.83
N ASP A 47 -11.66 -9.47 3.89
CA ASP A 47 -11.58 -10.92 4.03
C ASP A 47 -10.60 -11.37 5.13
N LEU A 48 -9.59 -10.56 5.47
CA LEU A 48 -8.63 -10.84 6.53
C LEU A 48 -9.14 -10.36 7.90
N VAL A 49 -9.87 -9.24 7.94
CA VAL A 49 -10.31 -8.61 9.19
C VAL A 49 -11.75 -8.96 9.58
N CYS A 50 -12.58 -9.45 8.66
CA CYS A 50 -13.94 -9.88 8.98
C CYS A 50 -14.00 -11.31 9.49
N ASN A 51 -15.05 -11.58 10.25
CA ASN A 51 -15.44 -12.94 10.62
C ASN A 51 -16.27 -13.58 9.48
N LYS A 52 -16.68 -14.86 9.67
CA LYS A 52 -17.47 -15.60 8.67
C LYS A 52 -18.84 -14.98 8.36
N MET A 53 -19.35 -14.11 9.20
CA MET A 53 -20.61 -13.39 9.02
C MET A 53 -20.43 -12.01 8.39
N GLY A 54 -19.21 -11.65 7.98
CA GLY A 54 -18.90 -10.34 7.36
C GLY A 54 -18.77 -9.19 8.36
N VAL A 55 -18.73 -9.48 9.66
CA VAL A 55 -18.56 -8.46 10.70
C VAL A 55 -17.06 -8.24 10.94
N ILE A 56 -16.63 -6.99 10.96
CA ILE A 56 -15.23 -6.62 11.23
C ILE A 56 -14.86 -7.01 12.66
N ASN A 57 -13.75 -7.70 12.81
CA ASN A 57 -13.13 -8.01 14.10
C ASN A 57 -12.13 -6.90 14.43
N SER A 58 -12.45 -6.06 15.43
CA SER A 58 -11.64 -4.91 15.81
C SER A 58 -10.19 -5.28 16.15
N GLY A 59 -9.97 -6.39 16.86
CA GLY A 59 -8.62 -6.81 17.22
C GLY A 59 -7.76 -7.19 16.01
N LYS A 60 -8.35 -7.78 14.96
CA LYS A 60 -7.64 -8.08 13.72
C LYS A 60 -7.36 -6.81 12.92
N GLU A 61 -8.32 -5.89 12.89
CA GLU A 61 -8.18 -4.60 12.23
C GLU A 61 -7.12 -3.75 12.91
N ASP A 62 -7.11 -3.70 14.25
CA ASP A 62 -6.09 -3.02 15.03
C ASP A 62 -4.69 -3.57 14.73
N ALA A 63 -4.54 -4.89 14.77
CA ALA A 63 -3.26 -5.55 14.49
C ALA A 63 -2.76 -5.27 13.06
N LEU A 64 -3.67 -5.23 12.07
CA LEU A 64 -3.34 -4.86 10.69
C LEU A 64 -2.84 -3.42 10.61
N CYS A 65 -3.54 -2.49 11.26
CA CYS A 65 -3.17 -1.08 11.29
C CYS A 65 -1.84 -0.84 12.01
N GLU A 66 -1.66 -1.41 13.19
CA GLU A 66 -0.42 -1.29 13.97
C GLU A 66 0.78 -1.80 13.19
N LYS A 67 0.62 -2.98 12.55
CA LYS A 67 1.65 -3.55 11.70
C LYS A 67 2.02 -2.62 10.55
N ALA A 68 1.04 -2.11 9.80
CA ALA A 68 1.28 -1.22 8.67
C ALA A 68 1.96 0.08 9.10
N VAL A 69 1.48 0.71 10.19
CA VAL A 69 2.07 1.96 10.73
C VAL A 69 3.51 1.75 11.14
N LYS A 70 3.81 0.65 11.84
CA LYS A 70 5.14 0.31 12.32
C LYS A 70 6.10 -0.04 11.18
N ASP A 71 5.70 -0.98 10.31
CA ASP A 71 6.59 -1.51 9.27
C ASP A 71 6.95 -0.45 8.22
N LEU A 72 6.01 0.44 7.92
CA LEU A 72 6.19 1.52 6.94
C LEU A 72 6.56 2.87 7.58
N GLN A 73 6.66 2.92 8.90
CA GLN A 73 6.94 4.16 9.65
C GLN A 73 6.02 5.31 9.20
N ILE A 74 4.70 5.04 9.18
CA ILE A 74 3.70 6.06 8.81
C ILE A 74 3.64 7.10 9.92
N LYS A 75 3.98 8.35 9.61
CA LYS A 75 3.95 9.46 10.56
C LYS A 75 2.51 9.95 10.70
N THR A 76 1.85 9.53 11.76
CA THR A 76 0.47 9.90 12.08
C THR A 76 0.28 9.98 13.60
N PRO A 77 -0.56 10.89 14.12
CA PRO A 77 -0.90 10.91 15.55
C PRO A 77 -1.76 9.70 15.95
N ASN A 78 -2.62 9.23 15.05
CA ASN A 78 -3.44 8.02 15.21
C ASN A 78 -3.98 7.58 13.85
N VAL A 79 -4.60 6.40 13.79
CA VAL A 79 -5.11 5.81 12.53
C VAL A 79 -6.54 6.24 12.19
N GLU A 80 -7.19 7.03 13.05
CA GLU A 80 -8.56 7.51 12.85
C GLU A 80 -8.65 8.80 12.04
N ILE A 81 -7.53 9.47 11.79
CA ILE A 81 -7.52 10.70 10.98
C ILE A 81 -7.76 10.35 9.50
N ASP A 82 -8.39 11.27 8.78
CA ASP A 82 -8.58 11.16 7.34
C ASP A 82 -7.24 11.07 6.63
N SER A 83 -7.10 10.08 5.74
CA SER A 83 -5.88 9.87 4.97
C SER A 83 -5.52 11.06 4.08
N GLY A 84 -6.51 11.88 3.72
CA GLY A 84 -6.31 13.13 2.99
C GLY A 84 -5.48 14.18 3.75
N ASN A 85 -5.43 14.12 5.08
CA ASN A 85 -4.68 15.04 5.94
C ASN A 85 -3.20 14.67 6.10
N LEU A 86 -2.78 13.52 5.58
CA LEU A 86 -1.38 13.11 5.59
C LEU A 86 -0.54 13.86 4.55
N SER A 87 0.76 13.99 4.81
CA SER A 87 1.73 14.39 3.77
C SER A 87 1.74 13.40 2.62
N GLY A 88 2.17 13.84 1.43
CA GLY A 88 2.22 13.01 0.23
C GLY A 88 3.00 11.71 0.43
N GLY A 89 4.14 11.76 1.11
CA GLY A 89 4.94 10.59 1.41
C GLY A 89 4.23 9.59 2.35
N ASN A 90 3.50 10.09 3.37
CA ASN A 90 2.73 9.22 4.25
C ASN A 90 1.46 8.66 3.56
N GLN A 91 0.83 9.42 2.67
CA GLN A 91 -0.23 8.91 1.81
C GLN A 91 0.27 7.74 0.95
N GLN A 92 1.44 7.87 0.33
CA GLN A 92 2.06 6.79 -0.45
C GLN A 92 2.33 5.54 0.39
N LYS A 93 2.81 5.72 1.63
CA LYS A 93 3.01 4.62 2.57
C LYS A 93 1.69 3.90 2.91
N VAL A 94 0.57 4.62 3.05
CA VAL A 94 -0.76 4.00 3.26
C VAL A 94 -1.19 3.21 2.02
N VAL A 95 -0.97 3.75 0.80
CA VAL A 95 -1.26 3.03 -0.46
C VAL A 95 -0.49 1.71 -0.53
N VAL A 96 0.77 1.70 -0.16
CA VAL A 96 1.57 0.48 -0.14
C VAL A 96 1.12 -0.45 0.98
N GLY A 97 0.89 0.11 2.18
CA GLY A 97 0.53 -0.63 3.39
C GLY A 97 -0.71 -1.50 3.24
N LYS A 98 -1.74 -0.97 2.57
CA LYS A 98 -2.97 -1.72 2.32
C LYS A 98 -2.75 -2.99 1.48
N TRP A 99 -1.72 -3.03 0.66
CA TRP A 99 -1.40 -4.18 -0.18
C TRP A 99 -0.43 -5.16 0.49
N LEU A 100 0.50 -4.67 1.32
CA LEU A 100 1.48 -5.54 2.00
C LEU A 100 0.81 -6.51 2.99
N ALA A 101 -0.39 -6.18 3.48
CA ALA A 101 -1.18 -7.08 4.32
C ALA A 101 -1.62 -8.36 3.59
N ARG A 102 -1.52 -8.41 2.26
CA ARG A 102 -1.97 -9.53 1.41
C ARG A 102 -0.84 -10.39 0.87
N ASP A 103 0.28 -10.49 1.57
CA ASP A 103 1.44 -11.27 1.14
C ASP A 103 1.88 -10.93 -0.29
N SER A 104 1.92 -9.64 -0.61
CA SER A 104 2.30 -9.15 -1.92
C SER A 104 3.73 -9.58 -2.26
N ARG A 105 3.90 -10.10 -3.47
CA ARG A 105 5.17 -10.62 -3.99
C ARG A 105 5.80 -9.69 -5.02
N VAL A 106 4.97 -8.91 -5.69
CA VAL A 106 5.37 -7.90 -6.68
C VAL A 106 4.58 -6.63 -6.40
N VAL A 107 5.27 -5.53 -6.20
CA VAL A 107 4.67 -4.19 -6.08
C VAL A 107 5.10 -3.36 -7.27
N ILE A 108 4.13 -2.92 -8.05
CA ILE A 108 4.34 -2.00 -9.18
C ILE A 108 4.07 -0.59 -8.67
N PHE A 109 5.04 0.29 -8.81
CA PHE A 109 4.91 1.72 -8.52
C PHE A 109 4.80 2.48 -9.83
N ASP A 110 3.72 3.23 -10.00
CA ASP A 110 3.53 4.12 -11.13
C ASP A 110 3.73 5.55 -10.67
N GLU A 111 4.77 6.23 -11.18
CA GLU A 111 5.18 7.58 -10.81
C GLU A 111 5.21 7.80 -9.27
N PRO A 112 5.95 6.97 -8.50
CA PRO A 112 5.82 6.90 -7.03
C PRO A 112 6.19 8.21 -6.32
N THR A 113 6.94 9.08 -6.97
CA THR A 113 7.45 10.34 -6.41
C THR A 113 6.75 11.58 -6.94
N ARG A 114 5.78 11.41 -7.83
CA ARG A 114 5.02 12.52 -8.41
C ARG A 114 4.23 13.28 -7.34
N GLY A 115 4.40 14.60 -7.32
CA GLY A 115 3.74 15.46 -6.34
C GLY A 115 4.16 15.21 -4.88
N ILE A 116 5.36 14.68 -4.69
CA ILE A 116 5.98 14.48 -3.38
C ILE A 116 7.17 15.45 -3.27
N ASP A 117 7.36 16.05 -2.09
CA ASP A 117 8.49 16.93 -1.84
C ASP A 117 9.83 16.15 -1.85
N VAL A 118 10.92 16.86 -2.11
CA VAL A 118 12.26 16.26 -2.30
C VAL A 118 12.70 15.41 -1.10
N GLY A 119 12.40 15.86 0.11
CA GLY A 119 12.76 15.11 1.33
C GLY A 119 11.99 13.79 1.43
N ALA A 120 10.71 13.81 1.08
CA ALA A 120 9.87 12.62 1.12
C ALA A 120 10.14 11.65 -0.05
N LYS A 121 10.69 12.10 -1.20
CA LYS A 121 11.15 11.21 -2.27
C LYS A 121 12.15 10.16 -1.74
N VAL A 122 13.12 10.60 -0.95
CA VAL A 122 14.11 9.70 -0.33
C VAL A 122 13.45 8.65 0.55
N GLU A 123 12.39 9.02 1.29
CA GLU A 123 11.64 8.05 2.11
C GLU A 123 10.97 6.96 1.24
N ILE A 124 10.47 7.33 0.04
CA ILE A 124 9.84 6.37 -0.88
C ILE A 124 10.90 5.43 -1.50
N TYR A 125 12.07 5.94 -1.88
CA TYR A 125 13.16 5.08 -2.36
C TYR A 125 13.64 4.11 -1.27
N ASN A 126 13.76 4.59 -0.03
CA ASN A 126 14.09 3.73 1.09
C ASN A 126 13.02 2.65 1.32
N LEU A 127 11.73 3.00 1.21
CA LEU A 127 10.64 2.04 1.27
C LEU A 127 10.79 0.95 0.19
N MET A 128 11.03 1.32 -1.07
CA MET A 128 11.24 0.35 -2.14
C MET A 128 12.44 -0.57 -1.86
N ASN A 129 13.53 -0.03 -1.33
CA ASN A 129 14.69 -0.81 -0.94
C ASN A 129 14.40 -1.79 0.21
N GLU A 130 13.61 -1.37 1.20
CA GLU A 130 13.21 -2.26 2.30
C GLU A 130 12.29 -3.40 1.81
N LEU A 131 11.35 -3.12 0.90
CA LEU A 131 10.52 -4.15 0.27
C LEU A 131 11.38 -5.18 -0.48
N LYS A 132 12.38 -4.71 -1.23
CA LYS A 132 13.34 -5.58 -1.92
C LYS A 132 14.12 -6.47 -0.95
N LYS A 133 14.57 -5.94 0.20
CA LYS A 133 15.26 -6.72 1.24
C LYS A 133 14.35 -7.81 1.84
N GLN A 134 13.05 -7.56 1.89
CA GLN A 134 12.04 -8.54 2.34
C GLN A 134 11.71 -9.59 1.26
N GLY A 135 12.36 -9.56 0.10
CA GLY A 135 12.14 -10.49 -0.99
C GLY A 135 10.95 -10.14 -1.90
N ILE A 136 10.39 -8.94 -1.76
CA ILE A 136 9.32 -8.44 -2.62
C ILE A 136 9.96 -7.86 -3.89
N ALA A 137 9.49 -8.29 -5.05
CA ALA A 137 9.92 -7.71 -6.32
C ALA A 137 9.30 -6.30 -6.47
N VAL A 138 10.12 -5.32 -6.77
CA VAL A 138 9.69 -3.94 -6.99
C VAL A 138 9.90 -3.59 -8.47
N MET A 139 8.83 -3.17 -9.12
CA MET A 139 8.86 -2.55 -10.44
C MET A 139 8.39 -1.11 -10.28
N PHE A 140 9.08 -0.16 -10.88
CA PHE A 140 8.58 1.21 -10.93
C PHE A 140 8.69 1.78 -12.35
N VAL A 141 7.73 2.66 -12.66
CA VAL A 141 7.67 3.43 -13.90
C VAL A 141 7.85 4.89 -13.48
N SER A 142 8.76 5.61 -14.12
CA SER A 142 8.98 7.03 -13.87
C SER A 142 9.23 7.77 -15.18
N SER A 143 8.70 8.98 -15.28
CA SER A 143 8.98 9.94 -16.34
C SER A 143 10.10 10.90 -15.97
N GLU A 144 10.49 10.95 -14.70
CA GLU A 144 11.59 11.80 -14.21
C GLU A 144 12.92 11.03 -14.29
N MET A 145 13.89 11.56 -15.06
CA MET A 145 15.24 11.05 -15.10
C MET A 145 16.19 12.13 -14.54
N PRO A 146 17.12 11.81 -13.63
CA PRO A 146 17.49 10.50 -13.07
C PRO A 146 16.78 10.21 -11.73
N GLU A 147 16.00 9.18 -11.69
CA GLU A 147 15.46 8.61 -10.45
C GLU A 147 16.04 7.24 -10.14
#